data_ffc0c70809335dacf6c16ad4c27cfc9b
#
_entry.id   ffc0c70809335dacf6c16ad4c27cfc9b
#
_cell.length_a   1.000
_cell.length_b   1.000
_cell.length_c   1.000
_cell.angle_alpha   90.00
_cell.angle_beta   90.00
_cell.angle_gamma   90.00
#
_symmetry.space_group_name_H-M   'P 1'
#
loop_
_entity.id
_entity.type
_entity.pdbx_description
1 polymer ?
#
loop_
_entity_poly.entity_id
_entity_poly.type
_entity_poly.pdbx_seq_one_letter_code
_entity_poly.pdbx_strand_id
1 'polypeptide(L)'
;LVLTAMNYVQNRAAADSIKESGMKYYRFIATLDRRTSAICRSHDSHVYSIDEYRPGENAPPLHPNCRSTIAGSLRDVYNEDGTRTARNYEKKTIHVPKNMTYESWYNTYIEPRLVPTGKGKWPTRKDGTIIATKYAQSAHQQTPSRGLPNSVVMHQSNRNDLQYDFDFYDSNGFMAVQIHCGPHGNSKKHPFGEVGEHMHIWQWKKKPSGKWAGSPDKGKELGDREREWMKNEIEAAVKRKATT
;
A
#
# COMPACT_ATOMS: atom_id res chain seq x y z
N LEU A 1 1.11 -23.13 4.84
CA LEU A 1 0.06 -23.73 5.72
C LEU A 1 0.49 -23.75 7.18
N VAL A 2 1.67 -24.29 7.54
CA VAL A 2 2.10 -24.47 8.94
C VAL A 2 2.07 -23.15 9.75
N LEU A 3 2.69 -22.08 9.22
CA LEU A 3 2.74 -20.79 9.92
C LEU A 3 1.35 -20.17 10.15
N THR A 4 0.43 -20.36 9.22
CA THR A 4 -0.95 -19.87 9.35
C THR A 4 -1.69 -20.67 10.43
N ALA A 5 -1.53 -22.00 10.46
CA ALA A 5 -2.13 -22.84 11.47
C ALA A 5 -1.56 -22.54 12.87
N MET A 6 -0.26 -22.37 13.00
CA MET A 6 0.37 -21.98 14.26
C MET A 6 -0.15 -20.63 14.78
N ASN A 7 -0.25 -19.63 13.87
CA ASN A 7 -0.79 -18.32 14.22
C ASN A 7 -2.25 -18.42 14.69
N TYR A 8 -3.07 -19.24 14.02
CA TYR A 8 -4.45 -19.49 14.41
C TYR A 8 -4.53 -20.09 15.83
N VAL A 9 -3.78 -21.18 16.10
CA VAL A 9 -3.79 -21.86 17.41
C VAL A 9 -3.33 -20.90 18.51
N GLN A 10 -2.24 -20.17 18.28
CA GLN A 10 -1.70 -19.21 19.24
C GLN A 10 -2.71 -18.11 19.60
N ASN A 11 -3.35 -17.51 18.58
CA ASN A 11 -4.33 -16.44 18.82
C ASN A 11 -5.64 -16.98 19.40
N ARG A 12 -6.02 -18.21 19.09
CA ARG A 12 -7.18 -18.87 19.72
C ARG A 12 -6.92 -19.10 21.22
N ALA A 13 -5.77 -19.64 21.57
CA ALA A 13 -5.39 -19.82 22.98
C ALA A 13 -5.33 -18.49 23.74
N ALA A 14 -4.81 -17.42 23.08
CA ALA A 14 -4.82 -16.08 23.66
C ALA A 14 -6.25 -15.56 23.90
N ALA A 15 -7.16 -15.77 22.95
CA ALA A 15 -8.56 -15.35 23.08
C ALA A 15 -9.27 -16.10 24.23
N ASP A 16 -9.05 -17.42 24.34
CA ASP A 16 -9.61 -18.22 25.40
C ASP A 16 -9.09 -17.78 26.79
N SER A 17 -7.78 -17.50 26.90
CA SER A 17 -7.18 -16.94 28.11
C SER A 17 -7.73 -15.56 28.49
N ILE A 18 -7.93 -14.68 27.51
CA ILE A 18 -8.54 -13.37 27.73
C ILE A 18 -9.97 -13.53 28.27
N LYS A 19 -10.73 -14.45 27.70
CA LYS A 19 -12.11 -14.72 28.14
C LYS A 19 -12.14 -15.32 29.56
N GLU A 20 -11.28 -16.27 29.86
CA GLU A 20 -11.15 -16.90 31.19
C GLU A 20 -10.72 -15.89 32.26
N SER A 21 -9.91 -14.90 31.91
CA SER A 21 -9.52 -13.80 32.82
C SER A 21 -10.63 -12.78 33.08
N GLY A 22 -11.81 -12.94 32.47
CA GLY A 22 -12.93 -12.02 32.61
C GLY A 22 -12.79 -10.71 31.83
N MET A 23 -11.78 -10.57 31.00
CA MET A 23 -11.64 -9.40 30.12
C MET A 23 -12.66 -9.45 28.98
N LYS A 24 -13.29 -8.33 28.72
CA LYS A 24 -14.35 -8.20 27.70
C LYS A 24 -13.84 -7.80 26.32
N TYR A 25 -12.61 -7.35 26.23
CA TYR A 25 -12.05 -6.78 24.99
C TYR A 25 -10.65 -7.31 24.70
N TYR A 26 -10.31 -7.38 23.44
CA TYR A 26 -8.95 -7.60 22.98
C TYR A 26 -8.55 -6.52 21.98
N ARG A 27 -7.25 -6.27 21.88
CA ARG A 27 -6.63 -5.36 20.92
C ARG A 27 -5.91 -6.18 19.86
N PHE A 28 -6.13 -5.82 18.59
CA PHE A 28 -5.36 -6.36 17.48
C PHE A 28 -3.97 -5.70 17.44
N ILE A 29 -2.94 -6.51 17.33
CA ILE A 29 -1.54 -6.05 17.32
C ILE A 29 -0.88 -6.54 16.03
N ALA A 30 -0.70 -5.64 15.07
CA ALA A 30 0.04 -5.95 13.85
C ALA A 30 1.55 -5.99 14.11
N THR A 31 2.27 -6.81 13.37
CA THR A 31 3.74 -6.80 13.42
C THR A 31 4.26 -5.49 12.81
N LEU A 32 5.11 -4.74 13.54
CA LEU A 32 5.72 -3.51 13.03
C LEU A 32 6.93 -3.82 12.16
N ASP A 33 6.67 -4.25 10.91
CA ASP A 33 7.68 -4.40 9.87
C ASP A 33 7.12 -4.08 8.48
N ARG A 34 8.02 -3.89 7.49
CA ARG A 34 7.64 -3.49 6.12
C ARG A 34 6.88 -4.56 5.34
N ARG A 35 6.83 -5.82 5.83
CA ARG A 35 6.14 -6.94 5.19
C ARG A 35 4.72 -7.14 5.69
N THR A 36 4.29 -6.37 6.69
CA THR A 36 2.93 -6.44 7.22
C THR A 36 1.94 -6.03 6.15
N SER A 37 0.93 -6.86 5.92
CA SER A 37 -0.10 -6.65 4.89
C SER A 37 -0.98 -5.44 5.19
N ALA A 38 -1.59 -4.86 4.16
CA ALA A 38 -2.48 -3.71 4.32
C ALA A 38 -3.66 -4.02 5.25
N ILE A 39 -4.24 -5.23 5.14
CA ILE A 39 -5.33 -5.65 6.01
C ILE A 39 -4.91 -5.71 7.48
N CYS A 40 -3.72 -6.23 7.81
CA CYS A 40 -3.24 -6.23 9.19
C CYS A 40 -2.93 -4.82 9.70
N ARG A 41 -2.44 -3.92 8.82
CA ARG A 41 -2.19 -2.52 9.20
C ARG A 41 -3.48 -1.78 9.54
N SER A 42 -4.56 -2.01 8.78
CA SER A 42 -5.85 -1.37 9.06
C SER A 42 -6.50 -1.82 10.35
N HIS A 43 -6.14 -3.00 10.86
CA HIS A 43 -6.61 -3.51 12.15
C HIS A 43 -5.69 -3.14 13.32
N ASP A 44 -4.47 -2.62 13.05
CA ASP A 44 -3.50 -2.36 14.12
C ASP A 44 -4.07 -1.41 15.17
N SER A 45 -3.96 -1.82 16.43
CA SER A 45 -4.47 -1.10 17.59
C SER A 45 -6.00 -1.00 17.74
N HIS A 46 -6.79 -1.57 16.84
CA HIS A 46 -8.23 -1.64 17.03
C HIS A 46 -8.60 -2.57 18.20
N VAL A 47 -9.62 -2.15 18.94
CA VAL A 47 -10.17 -2.90 20.09
C VAL A 47 -11.51 -3.50 19.70
N TYR A 48 -11.65 -4.80 19.93
CA TYR A 48 -12.85 -5.58 19.63
C TYR A 48 -13.39 -6.25 20.89
N SER A 49 -14.70 -6.52 20.90
CA SER A 49 -15.28 -7.38 21.92
C SER A 49 -14.75 -8.82 21.80
N ILE A 50 -14.45 -9.46 22.93
CA ILE A 50 -14.00 -10.86 22.92
C ILE A 50 -15.10 -11.82 22.46
N ASP A 51 -16.37 -11.44 22.64
CA ASP A 51 -17.52 -12.24 22.19
C ASP A 51 -17.70 -12.18 20.66
N GLU A 52 -17.11 -11.17 20.00
CA GLU A 52 -17.09 -11.02 18.55
C GLU A 52 -15.81 -11.57 17.91
N TYR A 53 -14.99 -12.33 18.65
CA TYR A 53 -13.73 -12.86 18.13
C TYR A 53 -13.95 -13.78 16.93
N ARG A 54 -13.46 -13.35 15.75
CA ARG A 54 -13.60 -14.08 14.48
C ARG A 54 -12.28 -14.08 13.71
N PRO A 55 -11.53 -15.20 13.72
CA PRO A 55 -10.36 -15.35 12.88
C PRO A 55 -10.69 -15.15 11.39
N GLY A 56 -9.85 -14.36 10.68
CA GLY A 56 -10.08 -14.02 9.28
C GLY A 56 -10.89 -12.75 9.06
N GLU A 57 -11.60 -12.23 10.06
CA GLU A 57 -12.37 -11.00 9.99
C GLU A 57 -11.77 -9.88 10.87
N ASN A 58 -11.81 -10.03 12.18
CA ASN A 58 -11.33 -9.07 13.16
C ASN A 58 -10.17 -9.59 14.04
N ALA A 59 -9.82 -10.85 13.89
CA ALA A 59 -8.75 -11.51 14.63
C ALA A 59 -7.79 -12.28 13.70
N PRO A 60 -6.50 -12.40 14.06
CA PRO A 60 -5.54 -13.19 13.30
C PRO A 60 -5.90 -14.69 13.28
N PRO A 61 -5.51 -15.39 12.18
CA PRO A 61 -4.87 -14.92 10.97
C PRO A 61 -5.85 -14.29 9.99
N LEU A 62 -5.55 -13.08 9.44
CA LEU A 62 -6.37 -12.43 8.41
C LEU A 62 -5.98 -12.88 6.99
N HIS A 63 -4.85 -13.54 6.82
CA HIS A 63 -4.32 -14.00 5.54
C HIS A 63 -3.27 -15.10 5.74
N PRO A 64 -2.86 -15.83 4.71
CA PRO A 64 -1.76 -16.80 4.79
C PRO A 64 -0.48 -16.15 5.32
N ASN A 65 0.23 -16.86 6.23
CA ASN A 65 1.45 -16.39 6.90
C ASN A 65 1.27 -15.08 7.70
N CYS A 66 0.08 -14.83 8.22
CA CYS A 66 -0.18 -13.73 9.13
C CYS A 66 0.72 -13.84 10.38
N ARG A 67 1.26 -12.68 10.82
CA ARG A 67 2.16 -12.59 11.98
C ARG A 67 1.60 -11.67 13.07
N SER A 68 0.39 -11.18 12.88
CA SER A 68 -0.32 -10.38 13.87
C SER A 68 -0.77 -11.24 15.04
N THR A 69 -1.01 -10.61 16.17
CA THR A 69 -1.49 -11.26 17.40
C THR A 69 -2.57 -10.41 18.06
N ILE A 70 -3.13 -10.91 19.14
CA ILE A 70 -4.04 -10.17 20.01
C ILE A 70 -3.49 -10.07 21.41
N ALA A 71 -3.96 -9.07 22.17
CA ALA A 71 -3.74 -8.97 23.62
C ALA A 71 -5.01 -8.48 24.30
N GLY A 72 -5.23 -8.91 25.53
CA GLY A 72 -6.34 -8.41 26.36
C GLY A 72 -6.28 -6.89 26.50
N SER A 73 -7.45 -6.23 26.48
CA SER A 73 -7.58 -4.79 26.58
C SER A 73 -8.70 -4.38 27.52
N LEU A 74 -8.46 -3.38 28.33
CA LEU A 74 -9.50 -2.61 28.99
C LEU A 74 -9.94 -1.53 28.01
N ARG A 75 -11.22 -1.45 27.70
CA ARG A 75 -11.77 -0.70 26.55
C ARG A 75 -11.19 0.70 26.35
N ASP A 76 -11.03 1.44 27.44
CA ASP A 76 -10.68 2.86 27.41
C ASP A 76 -9.33 3.17 28.07
N VAL A 77 -8.68 2.18 28.67
CA VAL A 77 -7.38 2.36 29.32
C VAL A 77 -6.31 1.71 28.47
N TYR A 78 -5.64 2.53 27.68
CA TYR A 78 -4.37 2.14 27.09
C TYR A 78 -3.31 2.24 28.17
N ASN A 79 -2.89 1.10 28.73
CA ASN A 79 -1.70 1.11 29.58
C ASN A 79 -0.52 1.46 28.67
N GLU A 80 -0.04 2.71 28.80
CA GLU A 80 1.07 3.24 28.01
C GLU A 80 2.41 2.65 28.41
N ASP A 81 2.47 1.99 29.58
CA ASP A 81 3.69 1.38 30.08
C ASP A 81 4.06 0.13 29.26
N GLY A 82 5.35 0.03 28.97
CA GLY A 82 5.92 -1.08 28.25
C GLY A 82 6.23 -0.79 26.78
N THR A 83 6.79 -1.79 26.13
CA THR A 83 7.26 -1.71 24.76
C THR A 83 6.68 -2.81 23.88
N ARG A 84 6.64 -2.59 22.59
CA ARG A 84 6.41 -3.61 21.56
C ARG A 84 7.61 -3.70 20.63
N THR A 85 7.83 -4.89 20.12
CA THR A 85 8.92 -5.15 19.17
C THR A 85 8.58 -4.63 17.79
N ALA A 86 9.53 -3.94 17.16
CA ALA A 86 9.45 -3.44 15.80
C ALA A 86 10.75 -3.70 15.04
N ARG A 87 10.71 -3.55 13.72
CA ARG A 87 11.92 -3.55 12.89
C ARG A 87 12.17 -2.16 12.35
N ASN A 88 13.40 -1.67 12.47
CA ASN A 88 13.80 -0.41 11.86
C ASN A 88 14.06 -0.58 10.35
N TYR A 89 14.41 0.51 9.68
CA TYR A 89 14.75 0.52 8.25
C TYR A 89 15.84 -0.50 7.87
N GLU A 90 16.84 -0.70 8.74
CA GLU A 90 17.93 -1.66 8.56
C GLU A 90 17.53 -3.11 8.86
N LYS A 91 16.26 -3.37 9.11
CA LYS A 91 15.69 -4.67 9.53
C LYS A 91 16.18 -5.17 10.90
N LYS A 92 16.82 -4.31 11.70
CA LYS A 92 17.19 -4.61 13.08
C LYS A 92 15.97 -4.55 13.98
N THR A 93 15.93 -5.42 14.97
CA THR A 93 14.92 -5.41 16.02
C THR A 93 15.13 -4.20 16.92
N ILE A 94 14.06 -3.45 17.15
CA ILE A 94 14.02 -2.32 18.08
C ILE A 94 12.80 -2.46 18.99
N HIS A 95 12.84 -1.78 20.13
CA HIS A 95 11.69 -1.65 21.02
C HIS A 95 11.12 -0.23 20.89
N VAL A 96 9.82 -0.16 20.71
CA VAL A 96 9.07 1.09 20.57
C VAL A 96 7.96 1.13 21.63
N PRO A 97 7.41 2.29 21.97
CA PRO A 97 6.29 2.37 22.90
C PRO A 97 5.17 1.40 22.54
N LYS A 98 4.58 0.76 23.54
CA LYS A 98 3.52 -0.25 23.34
C LYS A 98 2.33 0.31 22.55
N ASN A 99 1.99 1.57 22.75
CA ASN A 99 0.91 2.31 22.08
C ASN A 99 1.25 2.81 20.67
N MET A 100 2.48 2.64 20.20
CA MET A 100 2.87 3.07 18.85
C MET A 100 2.12 2.27 17.79
N THR A 101 1.32 2.93 16.96
CA THR A 101 0.60 2.32 15.84
C THR A 101 1.56 2.00 14.69
N TYR A 102 1.09 1.15 13.75
CA TYR A 102 1.85 0.85 12.53
C TYR A 102 2.19 2.13 11.74
N GLU A 103 1.24 3.03 11.59
CA GLU A 103 1.43 4.29 10.87
C GLU A 103 2.47 5.19 11.57
N SER A 104 2.36 5.37 12.89
CA SER A 104 3.32 6.15 13.67
C SER A 104 4.73 5.56 13.59
N TRP A 105 4.85 4.22 13.71
CA TRP A 105 6.12 3.53 13.55
C TRP A 105 6.71 3.73 12.15
N TYR A 106 5.89 3.57 11.10
CA TYR A 106 6.35 3.71 9.73
C TYR A 106 6.86 5.12 9.45
N ASN A 107 6.09 6.13 9.85
CA ASN A 107 6.45 7.53 9.68
C ASN A 107 7.70 7.93 10.48
N THR A 108 7.92 7.32 11.63
CA THR A 108 9.07 7.65 12.52
C THR A 108 10.34 6.91 12.12
N TYR A 109 10.27 5.61 11.88
CA TYR A 109 11.46 4.76 11.74
C TYR A 109 11.77 4.31 10.33
N ILE A 110 10.81 4.38 9.42
CA ILE A 110 10.96 3.86 8.06
C ILE A 110 10.97 4.99 7.02
N GLU A 111 9.92 5.79 6.98
CA GLU A 111 9.76 6.80 5.94
C GLU A 111 10.91 7.80 5.82
N PRO A 112 11.48 8.36 6.90
CA PRO A 112 12.55 9.35 6.79
C PRO A 112 13.85 8.80 6.16
N ARG A 113 13.99 7.46 6.16
CA ARG A 113 15.20 6.78 5.64
C ARG A 113 14.99 6.12 4.29
N LEU A 114 13.76 6.06 3.79
CA LEU A 114 13.52 5.60 2.42
C LEU A 114 14.12 6.59 1.44
N VAL A 115 14.73 6.06 0.41
CA VAL A 115 15.28 6.83 -0.71
C VAL A 115 14.54 6.44 -1.98
N PRO A 116 14.29 7.38 -2.89
CA PRO A 116 13.76 7.05 -4.21
C PRO A 116 14.73 6.15 -4.97
N THR A 117 14.25 5.05 -5.49
CA THR A 117 15.06 4.12 -6.31
C THR A 117 14.79 4.29 -7.80
N GLY A 118 13.64 4.85 -8.16
CA GLY A 118 13.17 4.95 -9.53
C GLY A 118 12.94 3.60 -10.22
N LYS A 119 13.10 2.48 -9.49
CA LYS A 119 13.01 1.13 -10.03
C LYS A 119 12.03 0.30 -9.20
N GLY A 120 11.16 -0.44 -9.90
CA GLY A 120 10.20 -1.34 -9.29
C GLY A 120 10.20 -2.70 -9.98
N LYS A 121 9.70 -3.70 -9.28
CA LYS A 121 9.33 -5.02 -9.82
C LYS A 121 7.81 -5.06 -9.92
N TRP A 122 7.28 -4.39 -10.91
CA TRP A 122 5.84 -4.35 -11.13
C TRP A 122 5.34 -5.71 -11.60
N PRO A 123 4.16 -6.14 -11.14
CA PRO A 123 3.58 -7.41 -11.58
C PRO A 123 3.34 -7.39 -13.09
N THR A 124 3.73 -8.48 -13.75
CA THR A 124 3.62 -8.61 -15.21
C THR A 124 2.97 -9.93 -15.60
N ARG A 125 2.27 -9.95 -16.73
CA ARG A 125 1.81 -11.17 -17.39
C ARG A 125 2.99 -11.86 -18.10
N LYS A 126 2.75 -13.08 -18.60
CA LYS A 126 3.78 -13.85 -19.33
C LYS A 126 4.27 -13.15 -20.60
N ASP A 127 3.44 -12.33 -21.22
CA ASP A 127 3.76 -11.52 -22.40
C ASP A 127 4.52 -10.22 -22.09
N GLY A 128 4.78 -9.95 -20.79
CA GLY A 128 5.47 -8.76 -20.33
C GLY A 128 4.55 -7.55 -20.07
N THR A 129 3.24 -7.69 -20.26
CA THR A 129 2.25 -6.65 -19.93
C THR A 129 2.25 -6.38 -18.43
N ILE A 130 2.43 -5.13 -18.03
CA ILE A 130 2.37 -4.72 -16.63
C ILE A 130 0.90 -4.68 -16.18
N ILE A 131 0.63 -5.28 -15.03
CA ILE A 131 -0.72 -5.40 -14.47
C ILE A 131 -0.96 -4.26 -13.48
N ALA A 132 -2.04 -3.50 -13.67
CA ALA A 132 -2.49 -2.54 -12.67
C ALA A 132 -2.94 -3.27 -11.39
N THR A 133 -2.36 -2.89 -10.26
CA THR A 133 -2.63 -3.52 -8.95
C THR A 133 -3.78 -2.86 -8.20
N LYS A 134 -4.16 -1.65 -8.62
CA LYS A 134 -5.27 -0.90 -8.04
C LYS A 134 -5.96 -0.06 -9.12
N TYR A 135 -7.28 -0.02 -9.05
CA TYR A 135 -8.12 0.86 -9.86
C TYR A 135 -8.73 1.94 -8.97
N ALA A 136 -8.50 3.21 -9.29
CA ALA A 136 -9.14 4.33 -8.65
C ALA A 136 -10.33 4.78 -9.52
N GLN A 137 -11.52 4.83 -8.93
CA GLN A 137 -12.77 5.09 -9.67
C GLN A 137 -13.13 6.58 -9.76
N SER A 138 -12.48 7.44 -8.98
CA SER A 138 -12.84 8.84 -8.95
C SER A 138 -11.94 9.65 -9.86
N ALA A 139 -12.61 10.36 -10.69
CA ALA A 139 -12.11 11.39 -11.55
C ALA A 139 -11.36 12.50 -10.76
N HIS A 140 -10.25 13.03 -11.31
CA HIS A 140 -9.43 14.13 -10.76
C HIS A 140 -8.81 13.94 -9.37
N GLN A 141 -8.76 12.75 -8.81
CA GLN A 141 -7.88 12.55 -7.68
C GLN A 141 -6.42 12.55 -8.16
N GLN A 142 -5.70 13.58 -7.77
CA GLN A 142 -4.25 13.53 -7.86
C GLN A 142 -3.77 12.31 -7.07
N THR A 143 -3.16 11.38 -7.77
CA THR A 143 -2.57 10.22 -7.13
C THR A 143 -1.45 10.69 -6.22
N PRO A 144 -1.36 10.21 -4.98
CA PRO A 144 -0.31 10.61 -4.06
C PRO A 144 1.07 10.34 -4.68
N SER A 145 2.02 11.24 -4.50
CA SER A 145 3.41 11.03 -4.93
C SER A 145 4.12 9.88 -4.18
N ARG A 146 3.47 9.32 -3.17
CA ARG A 146 3.88 8.14 -2.40
C ARG A 146 2.74 7.13 -2.34
N GLY A 147 3.06 5.86 -2.61
CA GLY A 147 2.09 4.76 -2.64
C GLY A 147 2.68 3.45 -2.14
N LEU A 148 1.97 2.35 -2.37
CA LEU A 148 2.47 1.03 -2.02
C LEU A 148 3.69 0.67 -2.88
N PRO A 149 4.78 0.14 -2.30
CA PRO A 149 5.95 -0.32 -3.05
C PRO A 149 5.58 -1.30 -4.17
N ASN A 150 6.19 -1.10 -5.34
CA ASN A 150 5.99 -1.93 -6.54
C ASN A 150 4.52 -2.03 -7.00
N SER A 151 3.70 -1.04 -6.69
CA SER A 151 2.32 -0.98 -7.16
C SER A 151 2.18 -0.17 -8.44
N VAL A 152 1.11 -0.46 -9.19
CA VAL A 152 0.67 0.32 -10.33
C VAL A 152 -0.77 0.72 -10.08
N VAL A 153 -1.05 2.01 -10.06
CA VAL A 153 -2.41 2.54 -9.91
C VAL A 153 -2.90 3.00 -11.27
N MET A 154 -4.01 2.42 -11.71
CA MET A 154 -4.75 2.86 -12.89
C MET A 154 -5.92 3.71 -12.45
N HIS A 155 -6.07 4.89 -12.99
CA HIS A 155 -7.22 5.73 -12.70
C HIS A 155 -7.83 6.30 -13.99
N GLN A 156 -9.14 6.50 -13.96
CA GLN A 156 -9.87 7.03 -15.10
C GLN A 156 -9.71 8.55 -15.17
N SER A 157 -9.36 9.07 -16.35
CA SER A 157 -9.34 10.52 -16.58
C SER A 157 -10.76 11.08 -16.68
N ASN A 158 -11.00 12.26 -16.12
CA ASN A 158 -12.30 12.91 -16.05
C ASN A 158 -12.91 13.35 -17.38
N ARG A 159 -12.08 13.47 -18.40
CA ARG A 159 -12.51 14.14 -19.63
C ARG A 159 -13.03 13.19 -20.69
N ASN A 160 -12.72 11.91 -20.54
CA ASN A 160 -13.17 10.88 -21.47
C ASN A 160 -13.22 9.56 -20.70
N ASP A 161 -14.37 8.91 -20.66
CA ASP A 161 -14.59 7.63 -19.96
C ASP A 161 -13.68 6.50 -20.41
N LEU A 162 -13.00 6.65 -21.54
CA LEU A 162 -12.06 5.68 -22.10
C LEU A 162 -10.59 6.05 -21.85
N GLN A 163 -10.29 7.20 -21.24
CA GLN A 163 -8.92 7.58 -20.93
C GLN A 163 -8.53 7.12 -19.52
N TYR A 164 -7.39 6.45 -19.45
CA TYR A 164 -6.81 5.96 -18.21
C TYR A 164 -5.38 6.41 -18.07
N ASP A 165 -5.03 6.87 -16.88
CA ASP A 165 -3.66 7.22 -16.51
C ASP A 165 -3.08 6.14 -15.60
N PHE A 166 -1.77 5.96 -15.61
CA PHE A 166 -1.07 4.93 -14.84
C PHE A 166 0.06 5.55 -14.03
N ASP A 167 0.07 5.25 -12.74
CA ASP A 167 1.08 5.70 -11.79
C ASP A 167 1.86 4.51 -11.23
N PHE A 168 3.15 4.52 -11.44
CA PHE A 168 4.07 3.46 -11.05
C PHE A 168 4.87 3.87 -9.84
N TYR A 169 4.79 3.09 -8.77
CA TYR A 169 5.55 3.31 -7.54
C TYR A 169 6.74 2.37 -7.47
N ASP A 170 7.90 2.91 -7.14
CA ASP A 170 9.15 2.15 -7.03
C ASP A 170 9.15 1.17 -5.84
N SER A 171 10.27 0.47 -5.64
CA SER A 171 10.43 -0.50 -4.56
C SER A 171 10.35 0.10 -3.15
N ASN A 172 10.40 1.41 -3.02
CA ASN A 172 10.25 2.16 -1.77
C ASN A 172 8.96 2.99 -1.70
N GLY A 173 8.07 2.86 -2.71
CA GLY A 173 6.79 3.53 -2.76
C GLY A 173 6.84 4.99 -3.20
N PHE A 174 7.93 5.44 -3.81
CA PHE A 174 7.98 6.74 -4.46
C PHE A 174 7.46 6.64 -5.89
N MET A 175 6.74 7.66 -6.36
CA MET A 175 6.33 7.74 -7.75
C MET A 175 7.59 7.68 -8.63
N ALA A 176 7.64 6.72 -9.54
CA ALA A 176 8.77 6.54 -10.45
C ALA A 176 8.42 7.00 -11.86
N VAL A 177 7.25 6.58 -12.34
CA VAL A 177 6.76 6.89 -13.70
C VAL A 177 5.28 7.20 -13.62
N GLN A 178 4.83 8.16 -14.43
CA GLN A 178 3.41 8.37 -14.74
C GLN A 178 3.21 8.27 -16.25
N ILE A 179 2.14 7.62 -16.66
CA ILE A 179 1.72 7.57 -18.05
C ILE A 179 0.34 8.18 -18.13
N HIS A 180 0.22 9.17 -18.98
CA HIS A 180 -1.01 9.88 -19.26
C HIS A 180 -1.51 9.55 -20.64
N CYS A 181 -2.80 9.22 -20.77
CA CYS A 181 -3.43 8.86 -22.03
C CYS A 181 -4.01 10.07 -22.77
N GLY A 182 -3.51 11.27 -22.48
CA GLY A 182 -3.97 12.49 -23.14
C GLY A 182 -3.17 13.73 -22.72
N PRO A 183 -3.46 14.89 -23.33
CA PRO A 183 -2.66 16.10 -23.19
C PRO A 183 -2.98 16.95 -21.94
N HIS A 184 -3.76 16.45 -20.99
CA HIS A 184 -4.26 17.18 -19.80
C HIS A 184 -4.88 18.56 -20.11
N GLY A 185 -5.47 18.71 -21.31
CA GLY A 185 -6.02 19.96 -21.78
C GLY A 185 -4.98 21.01 -22.22
N ASN A 186 -3.72 20.61 -22.35
CA ASN A 186 -2.65 21.49 -22.81
C ASN A 186 -1.77 20.84 -23.90
N SER A 187 -2.33 20.69 -25.09
CA SER A 187 -1.66 20.10 -26.25
C SER A 187 -0.38 20.83 -26.67
N LYS A 188 -0.23 22.13 -26.32
CA LYS A 188 1.01 22.86 -26.59
C LYS A 188 2.17 22.42 -25.70
N LYS A 189 1.90 22.00 -24.49
CA LYS A 189 2.91 21.48 -23.54
C LYS A 189 3.17 19.99 -23.69
N HIS A 190 2.21 19.26 -24.23
CA HIS A 190 2.26 17.81 -24.41
C HIS A 190 1.93 17.44 -25.87
N PRO A 191 2.80 17.82 -26.84
CA PRO A 191 2.60 17.56 -28.27
C PRO A 191 3.05 16.15 -28.65
N PHE A 192 2.72 15.15 -27.83
CA PHE A 192 3.16 13.78 -28.01
C PHE A 192 2.04 12.89 -28.56
N GLY A 193 2.41 11.87 -29.33
CA GLY A 193 1.48 10.87 -29.86
C GLY A 193 0.33 11.45 -30.68
N GLU A 194 -0.66 10.59 -30.97
CA GLU A 194 -1.85 11.00 -31.77
C GLU A 194 -2.88 11.77 -30.92
N VAL A 195 -2.98 11.44 -29.62
CA VAL A 195 -3.96 12.02 -28.70
C VAL A 195 -3.32 12.76 -27.53
N GLY A 196 -2.01 12.99 -27.59
CA GLY A 196 -1.25 13.66 -26.53
C GLY A 196 -0.80 12.72 -25.41
N GLU A 197 -0.78 11.41 -25.67
CA GLU A 197 -0.33 10.41 -24.71
C GLU A 197 1.19 10.53 -24.49
N HIS A 198 1.59 10.52 -23.22
CA HIS A 198 2.99 10.73 -22.86
C HIS A 198 3.31 10.13 -21.49
N MET A 199 4.60 10.00 -21.19
CA MET A 199 5.06 9.58 -19.89
C MET A 199 5.93 10.63 -19.22
N HIS A 200 5.88 10.66 -17.90
CA HIS A 200 6.79 11.42 -17.05
C HIS A 200 7.65 10.48 -16.21
N ILE A 201 8.92 10.79 -16.10
CA ILE A 201 9.81 10.18 -15.11
C ILE A 201 9.90 11.13 -13.93
N TRP A 202 9.62 10.61 -12.74
CA TRP A 202 9.69 11.39 -11.51
C TRP A 202 11.12 11.53 -11.02
N GLN A 203 11.49 12.79 -10.75
CA GLN A 203 12.77 13.17 -10.19
C GLN A 203 12.59 13.55 -8.72
N TRP A 204 13.44 13.03 -7.87
CA TRP A 204 13.36 13.26 -6.44
C TRP A 204 14.61 13.97 -5.92
N LYS A 205 14.39 15.02 -5.13
CA LYS A 205 15.46 15.79 -4.49
C LYS A 205 15.25 15.79 -2.98
N LYS A 206 16.32 15.55 -2.23
CA LYS A 206 16.30 15.64 -0.76
C LYS A 206 16.39 17.11 -0.37
N LYS A 207 15.43 17.60 0.42
CA LYS A 207 15.44 18.96 0.97
C LYS A 207 16.42 19.07 2.15
N PRO A 208 16.85 20.28 2.53
CA PRO A 208 17.65 20.47 3.75
C PRO A 208 16.98 19.92 5.02
N SER A 209 15.66 19.90 5.08
CA SER A 209 14.87 19.31 6.16
C SER A 209 14.93 17.76 6.22
N GLY A 210 15.66 17.12 5.31
CA GLY A 210 15.74 15.66 5.19
C GLY A 210 14.56 15.02 4.44
N LYS A 211 13.50 15.75 4.13
CA LYS A 211 12.34 15.26 3.36
C LYS A 211 12.63 15.18 1.87
N TRP A 212 12.07 14.20 1.19
CA TRP A 212 12.11 14.08 -0.26
C TRP A 212 10.99 14.90 -0.90
N ALA A 213 11.33 15.65 -1.95
CA ALA A 213 10.37 16.32 -2.82
C ALA A 213 10.50 15.75 -4.23
N GLY A 214 9.40 15.27 -4.78
CA GLY A 214 9.30 14.73 -6.13
C GLY A 214 8.64 15.71 -7.07
N SER A 215 9.06 15.67 -8.33
CA SER A 215 8.41 16.35 -9.45
C SER A 215 8.56 15.53 -10.72
N PRO A 216 7.56 15.53 -11.61
CA PRO A 216 7.70 14.93 -12.93
C PRO A 216 8.68 15.75 -13.79
N ASP A 217 9.31 15.09 -14.76
CA ASP A 217 10.07 15.76 -15.81
C ASP A 217 9.14 16.46 -16.83
N LYS A 218 9.70 16.97 -17.93
CA LYS A 218 8.91 17.65 -18.97
C LYS A 218 8.00 16.73 -19.78
N GLY A 219 8.09 15.44 -19.54
CA GLY A 219 7.39 14.43 -20.33
C GLY A 219 8.13 14.01 -21.59
N LYS A 220 7.82 12.85 -22.07
CA LYS A 220 8.35 12.27 -23.32
C LYS A 220 7.32 11.36 -23.98
N GLU A 221 7.50 11.13 -25.24
CA GLU A 221 6.67 10.23 -26.03
C GLU A 221 6.74 8.79 -25.53
N LEU A 222 5.62 8.06 -25.64
CA LEU A 222 5.56 6.62 -25.38
C LEU A 222 6.21 5.85 -26.54
N GLY A 223 6.92 4.76 -26.19
CA GLY A 223 7.32 3.77 -27.18
C GLY A 223 6.18 2.85 -27.58
N ASP A 224 6.35 2.08 -28.64
CA ASP A 224 5.33 1.15 -29.14
C ASP A 224 4.97 0.08 -28.09
N ARG A 225 5.96 -0.37 -27.33
CA ARG A 225 5.77 -1.36 -26.26
C ARG A 225 4.90 -0.82 -25.14
N GLU A 226 5.09 0.41 -24.71
CA GLU A 226 4.27 1.07 -23.69
C GLU A 226 2.85 1.27 -24.19
N ARG A 227 2.65 1.65 -25.45
CA ARG A 227 1.33 1.79 -26.08
C ARG A 227 0.59 0.45 -26.12
N GLU A 228 1.26 -0.62 -26.53
CA GLU A 228 0.68 -1.94 -26.64
C GLU A 228 0.22 -2.48 -25.27
N TRP A 229 1.09 -2.49 -24.27
CA TRP A 229 0.70 -3.01 -22.96
C TRP A 229 -0.40 -2.14 -22.30
N MET A 230 -0.37 -0.83 -22.49
CA MET A 230 -1.40 0.07 -21.98
C MET A 230 -2.77 -0.24 -22.59
N LYS A 231 -2.84 -0.46 -23.90
CA LYS A 231 -4.05 -0.89 -24.59
C LYS A 231 -4.57 -2.21 -24.02
N ASN A 232 -3.71 -3.20 -23.89
CA ASN A 232 -4.06 -4.51 -23.34
C ASN A 232 -4.59 -4.44 -21.91
N GLU A 233 -4.04 -3.58 -21.06
CA GLU A 233 -4.52 -3.41 -19.69
C GLU A 233 -5.83 -2.66 -19.61
N ILE A 234 -6.06 -1.65 -20.45
CA ILE A 234 -7.34 -0.95 -20.56
C ILE A 234 -8.44 -1.91 -20.99
N GLU A 235 -8.23 -2.71 -22.03
CA GLU A 235 -9.19 -3.71 -22.49
C GLU A 235 -9.51 -4.73 -21.40
N ALA A 236 -8.51 -5.20 -20.67
CA ALA A 236 -8.71 -6.12 -19.56
C ALA A 236 -9.49 -5.48 -18.39
N ALA A 237 -9.30 -4.20 -18.13
CA ALA A 237 -10.03 -3.47 -17.09
C ALA A 237 -11.49 -3.23 -17.49
N VAL A 238 -11.76 -2.88 -18.74
CA VAL A 238 -13.12 -2.71 -19.27
C VAL A 238 -13.90 -4.03 -19.20
N LYS A 239 -13.29 -5.15 -19.59
CA LYS A 239 -13.91 -6.48 -19.47
C LYS A 239 -14.25 -6.85 -18.03
N ARG A 240 -13.39 -6.50 -17.06
CA ARG A 240 -13.66 -6.74 -15.61
C ARG A 240 -14.87 -5.95 -15.10
N LYS A 241 -15.03 -4.70 -15.54
CA LYS A 241 -16.19 -3.87 -15.16
C LYS A 241 -17.52 -4.40 -15.72
N ALA A 242 -17.50 -5.02 -16.88
CA ALA A 242 -18.71 -5.58 -17.51
C ALA A 242 -19.20 -6.88 -16.85
N THR A 243 -18.39 -7.51 -16.00
CA THR A 243 -18.69 -8.78 -15.30
C THR A 243 -19.04 -8.59 -13.81
N THR A 244 -19.02 -7.37 -13.30
CA THR A 244 -19.41 -6.99 -11.94
C THR A 244 -20.75 -6.23 -11.94
#